data_92acbd090a70afc06cc279f736e94a65
#
_entry.id   92acbd090a70afc06cc279f736e94a65
#
_cell.length_a   1.000
_cell.length_b   1.000
_cell.length_c   1.000
_cell.angle_alpha   90.00
_cell.angle_beta   90.00
_cell.angle_gamma   90.00
#
_symmetry.space_group_name_H-M   'P 1'
#
loop_
_entity.id
_entity.type
_entity.pdbx_description
1 polymer ?
#
loop_
_entity_poly.entity_id
_entity_poly.type
_entity_poly.pdbx_seq_one_letter_code
_entity_poly.pdbx_strand_id
1 'polypeptide(L)'
;IQSQKLEARTDNNLPDPTLSYAHLWGSKDKSETIGELVVSQSFDFPSLYATRNKLSRLKIGAYDSQADVFRQEKLLQAKELCLDIIMLRQQKQILEERLRNAEELAKMYAKRLQTGDANALETNKINLELLNVKTEVSLNETALRNKLQELSTLNGNLPVVFEESQYPAVPFPTDYQILKSEVLSADRTLMALGNESLVARKQIAVNKSQWLPKLELGYRRNT
;
A
#
# COMPACT_ATOMS: atom_id res chain seq x y z
N ILE A 1 -6.05 -2.32 -7.81
CA ILE A 1 -7.35 -1.73 -7.40
C ILE A 1 -8.22 -1.39 -8.61
N GLN A 2 -7.77 -0.63 -9.62
CA GLN A 2 -8.60 -0.33 -10.82
C GLN A 2 -8.98 -1.59 -11.60
N SER A 3 -8.04 -2.51 -11.81
CA SER A 3 -8.30 -3.82 -12.42
C SER A 3 -9.36 -4.61 -11.66
N GLN A 4 -9.23 -4.71 -10.34
CA GLN A 4 -10.19 -5.40 -9.47
C GLN A 4 -11.60 -4.77 -9.50
N LYS A 5 -11.69 -3.44 -9.62
CA LYS A 5 -12.99 -2.77 -9.79
C LYS A 5 -13.65 -3.08 -11.13
N LEU A 6 -12.86 -3.18 -12.21
CA LEU A 6 -13.36 -3.58 -13.52
C LEU A 6 -13.84 -5.03 -13.49
N GLU A 7 -13.04 -5.93 -12.93
CA GLU A 7 -13.41 -7.35 -12.73
C GLU A 7 -14.70 -7.49 -11.93
N ALA A 8 -14.84 -6.77 -10.82
CA ALA A 8 -16.07 -6.78 -10.03
C ALA A 8 -17.32 -6.31 -10.81
N ARG A 9 -17.15 -5.52 -11.87
CA ARG A 9 -18.26 -5.10 -12.75
C ARG A 9 -18.63 -6.19 -13.76
N THR A 10 -17.68 -7.00 -14.21
CA THR A 10 -17.90 -8.05 -15.21
C THR A 10 -18.53 -9.31 -14.62
N ASP A 11 -18.46 -9.51 -13.31
CA ASP A 11 -19.04 -10.66 -12.59
C ASP A 11 -20.57 -10.84 -12.77
N ASN A 12 -21.26 -9.85 -13.37
CA ASN A 12 -22.71 -9.84 -13.54
C ASN A 12 -23.15 -9.86 -15.01
N ASN A 13 -22.28 -10.26 -15.92
CA ASN A 13 -22.64 -10.40 -17.34
C ASN A 13 -23.57 -11.59 -17.57
N LEU A 14 -24.36 -11.51 -18.63
CA LEU A 14 -25.12 -12.64 -19.11
C LEU A 14 -24.16 -13.74 -19.61
N PRO A 15 -24.46 -15.04 -19.39
CA PRO A 15 -23.73 -16.11 -20.03
C PRO A 15 -23.78 -15.97 -21.56
N ASP A 16 -22.75 -16.44 -22.24
CA ASP A 16 -22.71 -16.41 -23.69
C ASP A 16 -23.77 -17.33 -24.29
N PRO A 17 -24.40 -16.94 -25.43
CA PRO A 17 -25.29 -17.83 -26.17
C PRO A 17 -24.53 -19.03 -26.70
N THR A 18 -25.15 -20.21 -26.67
CA THR A 18 -24.60 -21.44 -27.24
C THR A 18 -25.22 -21.73 -28.58
N LEU A 19 -24.39 -22.00 -29.56
CA LEU A 19 -24.79 -22.47 -30.88
C LEU A 19 -24.22 -23.89 -31.07
N SER A 20 -25.08 -24.86 -31.27
CA SER A 20 -24.66 -26.23 -31.56
C SER A 20 -25.30 -26.71 -32.85
N TYR A 21 -24.48 -27.39 -33.66
CA TYR A 21 -24.95 -28.11 -34.83
C TYR A 21 -24.56 -29.58 -34.72
N ALA A 22 -25.57 -30.46 -34.77
CA ALA A 22 -25.37 -31.89 -34.73
C ALA A 22 -25.83 -32.48 -36.05
N HIS A 23 -25.01 -33.37 -36.65
CA HIS A 23 -25.34 -34.13 -37.81
C HIS A 23 -25.57 -35.57 -37.37
N LEU A 24 -26.82 -36.03 -37.48
CA LEU A 24 -27.25 -37.37 -37.06
C LEU A 24 -27.34 -38.29 -38.28
N TRP A 25 -26.58 -39.38 -38.27
CA TRP A 25 -26.61 -40.41 -39.32
C TRP A 25 -27.58 -41.53 -38.91
N GLY A 26 -28.53 -41.88 -39.78
CA GLY A 26 -29.48 -42.96 -39.56
C GLY A 26 -28.81 -44.32 -39.41
N SER A 27 -29.32 -45.15 -38.48
CA SER A 27 -28.60 -46.32 -37.98
C SER A 27 -28.63 -47.56 -38.88
N LYS A 28 -29.44 -47.70 -39.93
CA LYS A 28 -29.43 -48.93 -40.80
C LYS A 28 -29.82 -48.71 -42.27
N ASP A 29 -30.54 -47.68 -42.60
CA ASP A 29 -30.78 -47.28 -43.99
C ASP A 29 -30.24 -45.88 -44.18
N LYS A 30 -29.23 -45.70 -45.04
CA LYS A 30 -28.50 -44.46 -45.30
C LYS A 30 -29.32 -43.31 -45.91
N SER A 31 -30.64 -43.33 -45.80
CA SER A 31 -31.52 -42.42 -46.52
C SER A 31 -31.97 -41.17 -45.76
N GLU A 32 -31.81 -41.12 -44.43
CA GLU A 32 -32.19 -39.91 -43.67
C GLU A 32 -31.04 -39.41 -42.81
N THR A 33 -30.38 -38.40 -43.30
CA THR A 33 -29.48 -37.56 -42.48
C THR A 33 -30.30 -36.41 -41.96
N ILE A 34 -30.35 -36.24 -40.64
CA ILE A 34 -31.01 -35.14 -39.99
C ILE A 34 -29.93 -34.18 -39.44
N GLY A 35 -29.95 -32.94 -39.97
CA GLY A 35 -29.19 -31.85 -39.36
C GLY A 35 -30.00 -31.20 -38.25
N GLU A 36 -29.42 -31.05 -37.08
CA GLU A 36 -30.03 -30.35 -35.96
C GLU A 36 -29.25 -29.11 -35.62
N LEU A 37 -29.85 -27.92 -35.75
CA LEU A 37 -29.30 -26.64 -35.32
C LEU A 37 -30.03 -26.22 -34.05
N VAL A 38 -29.28 -26.04 -32.97
CA VAL A 38 -29.80 -25.50 -31.70
C VAL A 38 -29.08 -24.25 -31.31
N VAL A 39 -29.85 -23.19 -31.06
CA VAL A 39 -29.37 -21.93 -30.47
C VAL A 39 -30.02 -21.80 -29.12
N SER A 40 -29.25 -21.72 -28.05
CA SER A 40 -29.80 -21.55 -26.70
C SER A 40 -29.08 -20.45 -25.92
N GLN A 41 -29.84 -19.79 -25.06
CA GLN A 41 -29.38 -18.75 -24.14
C GLN A 41 -29.86 -19.09 -22.73
N SER A 42 -28.94 -19.24 -21.82
CA SER A 42 -29.25 -19.44 -20.42
C SER A 42 -29.34 -18.11 -19.66
N PHE A 43 -30.22 -18.04 -18.71
CA PHE A 43 -30.42 -16.89 -17.84
C PHE A 43 -30.49 -17.38 -16.39
N ASP A 44 -29.75 -16.70 -15.52
CA ASP A 44 -29.98 -16.87 -14.09
C ASP A 44 -31.28 -16.15 -13.68
N PHE A 45 -31.82 -16.53 -12.54
CA PHE A 45 -33.05 -15.90 -12.05
C PHE A 45 -32.85 -14.39 -11.82
N PRO A 46 -33.80 -13.50 -12.21
CA PRO A 46 -33.60 -12.03 -12.18
C PRO A 46 -33.13 -11.47 -10.84
N SER A 47 -33.56 -12.04 -9.71
CA SER A 47 -33.12 -11.64 -8.38
C SER A 47 -31.64 -11.88 -8.13
N LEU A 48 -31.03 -12.86 -8.82
CA LEU A 48 -29.61 -13.15 -8.70
C LEU A 48 -28.77 -12.02 -9.33
N TYR A 49 -29.14 -11.52 -10.51
CA TYR A 49 -28.50 -10.37 -11.14
C TYR A 49 -28.56 -9.12 -10.26
N ALA A 50 -29.74 -8.87 -9.66
CA ALA A 50 -29.90 -7.74 -8.73
C ALA A 50 -29.01 -7.87 -7.49
N THR A 51 -28.87 -9.09 -6.97
CA THR A 51 -28.04 -9.36 -5.78
C THR A 51 -26.55 -9.28 -6.11
N ARG A 52 -26.12 -9.82 -7.27
CA ARG A 52 -24.74 -9.70 -7.78
C ARG A 52 -24.37 -8.22 -8.02
N ASN A 53 -25.28 -7.41 -8.59
CA ASN A 53 -25.02 -5.98 -8.80
C ASN A 53 -24.79 -5.24 -7.46
N LYS A 54 -25.59 -5.55 -6.44
CA LYS A 54 -25.37 -5.01 -5.09
C LYS A 54 -24.03 -5.46 -4.50
N LEU A 55 -23.65 -6.73 -4.70
CA LEU A 55 -22.35 -7.25 -4.26
C LEU A 55 -21.20 -6.54 -4.99
N SER A 56 -21.29 -6.38 -6.32
CA SER A 56 -20.29 -5.64 -7.12
C SER A 56 -20.06 -4.22 -6.60
N ARG A 57 -21.14 -3.49 -6.29
CA ARG A 57 -21.01 -2.15 -5.71
C ARG A 57 -20.34 -2.14 -4.34
N LEU A 58 -20.61 -3.14 -3.49
CA LEU A 58 -19.95 -3.28 -2.19
C LEU A 58 -18.47 -3.64 -2.34
N LYS A 59 -18.13 -4.55 -3.28
CA LYS A 59 -16.73 -4.88 -3.61
C LYS A 59 -15.96 -3.64 -4.07
N ILE A 60 -16.55 -2.82 -4.96
CA ILE A 60 -15.94 -1.58 -5.43
C ILE A 60 -15.67 -0.62 -4.24
N GLY A 61 -16.64 -0.45 -3.34
CA GLY A 61 -16.47 0.34 -2.13
C GLY A 61 -15.38 -0.20 -1.19
N ALA A 62 -15.28 -1.54 -1.05
CA ALA A 62 -14.21 -2.17 -0.28
C ALA A 62 -12.82 -1.90 -0.89
N TYR A 63 -12.68 -1.96 -2.22
CA TYR A 63 -11.43 -1.61 -2.90
C TYR A 63 -11.06 -0.12 -2.74
N ASP A 64 -12.05 0.78 -2.69
CA ASP A 64 -11.80 2.19 -2.37
C ASP A 64 -11.26 2.35 -0.94
N SER A 65 -11.85 1.64 0.02
CA SER A 65 -11.38 1.65 1.40
C SER A 65 -9.96 1.08 1.54
N GLN A 66 -9.62 0.02 0.80
CA GLN A 66 -8.24 -0.50 0.76
C GLN A 66 -7.25 0.53 0.18
N ALA A 67 -7.67 1.30 -0.84
CA ALA A 67 -6.85 2.38 -1.37
C ALA A 67 -6.60 3.49 -0.32
N ASP A 68 -7.62 3.79 0.49
CA ASP A 68 -7.49 4.78 1.56
C ASP A 68 -6.57 4.30 2.69
N VAL A 69 -6.61 3.01 3.06
CA VAL A 69 -5.66 2.39 4.00
C VAL A 69 -4.24 2.53 3.47
N PHE A 70 -4.00 2.14 2.23
CA PHE A 70 -2.68 2.27 1.61
C PHE A 70 -2.17 3.71 1.57
N ARG A 71 -3.07 4.67 1.26
CA ARG A 71 -2.73 6.11 1.30
C ARG A 71 -2.34 6.55 2.71
N GLN A 72 -3.09 6.14 3.73
CA GLN A 72 -2.80 6.47 5.13
C GLN A 72 -1.44 5.91 5.58
N GLU A 73 -1.13 4.66 5.23
CA GLU A 73 0.17 4.03 5.50
C GLU A 73 1.33 4.81 4.85
N LYS A 74 1.17 5.21 3.59
CA LYS A 74 2.21 5.98 2.88
C LYS A 74 2.39 7.38 3.47
N LEU A 75 1.33 8.02 3.90
CA LEU A 75 1.41 9.31 4.60
C LEU A 75 2.07 9.18 5.97
N LEU A 76 1.80 8.09 6.71
CA LEU A 76 2.47 7.82 7.98
C LEU A 76 3.97 7.61 7.75
N GLN A 77 4.35 6.76 6.80
CA GLN A 77 5.75 6.52 6.43
C GLN A 77 6.47 7.82 6.05
N ALA A 78 5.83 8.70 5.26
CA ALA A 78 6.39 9.99 4.91
C ALA A 78 6.59 10.91 6.13
N LYS A 79 5.63 10.93 7.06
CA LYS A 79 5.75 11.69 8.32
C LYS A 79 6.89 11.18 9.20
N GLU A 80 7.04 9.88 9.34
CA GLU A 80 8.14 9.25 10.09
C GLU A 80 9.49 9.63 9.48
N LEU A 81 9.64 9.55 8.15
CA LEU A 81 10.85 9.99 7.46
C LEU A 81 11.15 11.47 7.69
N CYS A 82 10.15 12.33 7.66
CA CYS A 82 10.32 13.76 7.96
C CYS A 82 10.82 13.98 9.40
N LEU A 83 10.28 13.25 10.38
CA LEU A 83 10.73 13.35 11.77
C LEU A 83 12.17 12.82 11.94
N ASP A 84 12.52 11.73 11.28
CA ASP A 84 13.90 11.20 11.27
C ASP A 84 14.89 12.22 10.66
N ILE A 85 14.51 12.89 9.56
CA ILE A 85 15.33 13.93 8.92
C ILE A 85 15.55 15.10 9.87
N ILE A 86 14.51 15.55 10.58
CA ILE A 86 14.64 16.63 11.60
C ILE A 86 15.62 16.19 12.70
N MET A 87 15.48 14.98 13.22
CA MET A 87 16.38 14.43 14.23
C MET A 87 17.84 14.43 13.74
N LEU A 88 18.10 13.89 12.56
CA LEU A 88 19.44 13.82 11.97
C LEU A 88 20.05 15.21 11.72
N ARG A 89 19.24 16.21 11.37
CA ARG A 89 19.71 17.62 11.25
C ARG A 89 20.10 18.22 12.59
N GLN A 90 19.31 17.98 13.63
CA GLN A 90 19.66 18.44 14.98
C GLN A 90 20.94 17.73 15.48
N GLN A 91 21.06 16.43 15.26
CA GLN A 91 22.29 15.69 15.56
C GLN A 91 23.48 16.23 14.78
N LYS A 92 23.32 16.58 13.49
CA LYS A 92 24.38 17.18 12.68
C LYS A 92 24.91 18.44 13.31
N GLN A 93 24.07 19.35 13.78
CA GLN A 93 24.50 20.60 14.43
C GLN A 93 25.37 20.32 15.66
N ILE A 94 24.96 19.39 16.51
CA ILE A 94 25.72 19.00 17.71
C ILE A 94 27.04 18.34 17.33
N LEU A 95 27.05 17.47 16.33
CA LEU A 95 28.26 16.77 15.87
C LEU A 95 29.26 17.72 15.20
N GLU A 96 28.78 18.71 14.45
CA GLU A 96 29.65 19.76 13.88
C GLU A 96 30.32 20.62 14.95
N GLU A 97 29.63 20.92 16.04
CA GLU A 97 30.23 21.62 17.20
C GLU A 97 31.26 20.74 17.90
N ARG A 98 30.94 19.47 18.17
CA ARG A 98 31.88 18.50 18.75
C ARG A 98 33.14 18.34 17.85
N LEU A 99 32.94 18.30 16.53
CA LEU A 99 34.04 18.20 15.58
C LEU A 99 34.98 19.40 15.67
N ARG A 100 34.42 20.63 15.67
CA ARG A 100 35.23 21.85 15.83
C ARG A 100 36.05 21.81 17.12
N ASN A 101 35.40 21.45 18.23
CA ASN A 101 36.08 21.37 19.54
C ASN A 101 37.18 20.28 19.55
N ALA A 102 36.92 19.13 18.95
CA ALA A 102 37.91 18.04 18.84
C ALA A 102 39.08 18.43 17.95
N GLU A 103 38.87 19.15 16.85
CA GLU A 103 39.90 19.65 15.96
C GLU A 103 40.80 20.72 16.65
N GLU A 104 40.19 21.64 17.39
CA GLU A 104 40.93 22.63 18.18
C GLU A 104 41.78 21.98 19.24
N LEU A 105 41.21 20.99 19.96
CA LEU A 105 41.91 20.25 20.99
C LEU A 105 43.11 19.46 20.40
N ALA A 106 42.91 18.79 19.25
CA ALA A 106 43.97 18.07 18.56
C ALA A 106 45.11 19.01 18.13
N LYS A 107 44.80 20.20 17.57
CA LYS A 107 45.80 21.23 17.22
C LYS A 107 46.58 21.69 18.46
N MET A 108 45.88 21.93 19.59
CA MET A 108 46.54 22.35 20.84
C MET A 108 47.49 21.27 21.36
N TYR A 109 47.08 20.01 21.41
CA TYR A 109 47.94 18.91 21.87
C TYR A 109 49.11 18.63 20.92
N ALA A 110 48.94 18.76 19.61
CA ALA A 110 50.03 18.66 18.66
C ALA A 110 51.09 19.73 18.92
N LYS A 111 50.71 20.99 19.25
CA LYS A 111 51.64 22.06 19.61
C LYS A 111 52.35 21.78 20.94
N ARG A 112 51.61 21.33 21.96
CA ARG A 112 52.16 20.95 23.27
C ARG A 112 53.14 19.80 23.20
N LEU A 113 52.89 18.82 22.32
CA LEU A 113 53.86 17.75 22.06
C LEU A 113 55.18 18.27 21.48
N GLN A 114 55.13 19.28 20.55
CA GLN A 114 56.28 19.88 19.97
C GLN A 114 57.10 20.69 21.01
N THR A 115 56.43 21.32 22.00
CA THR A 115 57.07 22.08 23.09
C THR A 115 57.51 21.19 24.27
N GLY A 116 57.20 19.89 24.25
CA GLY A 116 57.50 18.98 25.34
C GLY A 116 56.52 19.03 26.52
N ASP A 117 55.39 19.80 26.40
CA ASP A 117 54.39 19.99 27.44
C ASP A 117 53.29 18.90 27.43
N ALA A 118 53.28 17.99 26.47
CA ALA A 118 52.39 16.85 26.40
C ALA A 118 53.19 15.59 25.93
N ASN A 119 52.71 14.42 26.30
CA ASN A 119 53.31 13.16 25.87
C ASN A 119 52.59 12.59 24.63
N ALA A 120 53.24 11.64 23.94
CA ALA A 120 52.70 11.00 22.75
C ALA A 120 51.40 10.21 23.04
N LEU A 121 51.23 9.64 24.22
CA LEU A 121 50.04 8.86 24.59
C LEU A 121 48.82 9.77 24.69
N GLU A 122 48.95 10.94 25.31
CA GLU A 122 47.90 11.92 25.44
C GLU A 122 47.48 12.44 24.05
N THR A 123 48.45 12.80 23.20
CA THR A 123 48.21 13.25 21.83
C THR A 123 47.48 12.20 21.01
N ASN A 124 47.88 10.92 21.13
CA ASN A 124 47.24 9.84 20.41
C ASN A 124 45.79 9.60 20.89
N LYS A 125 45.48 9.74 22.20
CA LYS A 125 44.10 9.66 22.70
C LYS A 125 43.22 10.76 22.11
N ILE A 126 43.72 11.99 22.02
CA ILE A 126 42.97 13.10 21.42
C ILE A 126 42.78 12.88 19.92
N ASN A 127 43.77 12.39 19.20
CA ASN A 127 43.63 12.08 17.79
C ASN A 127 42.64 10.93 17.55
N LEU A 128 42.58 9.94 18.43
CA LEU A 128 41.58 8.86 18.36
C LEU A 128 40.17 9.41 18.57
N GLU A 129 39.97 10.30 19.55
CA GLU A 129 38.68 10.95 19.77
C GLU A 129 38.26 11.79 18.56
N LEU A 130 39.17 12.56 17.97
CA LEU A 130 38.89 13.30 16.74
C LEU A 130 38.46 12.37 15.59
N LEU A 131 39.13 11.23 15.44
CA LEU A 131 38.78 10.22 14.43
C LEU A 131 37.34 9.67 14.67
N ASN A 132 37.03 9.37 15.94
CA ASN A 132 35.68 8.90 16.32
C ASN A 132 34.60 9.93 15.95
N VAL A 133 34.79 11.20 16.32
CA VAL A 133 33.85 12.27 16.00
C VAL A 133 33.70 12.47 14.50
N LYS A 134 34.80 12.42 13.72
CA LYS A 134 34.74 12.46 12.26
C LYS A 134 33.92 11.32 11.67
N THR A 135 34.06 10.13 12.24
CA THR A 135 33.28 8.96 11.82
C THR A 135 31.79 9.15 12.13
N GLU A 136 31.44 9.65 13.32
CA GLU A 136 30.05 9.95 13.68
C GLU A 136 29.41 11.00 12.74
N VAL A 137 30.15 12.06 12.39
CA VAL A 137 29.68 13.06 11.40
C VAL A 137 29.40 12.40 10.04
N SER A 138 30.33 11.59 9.54
CA SER A 138 30.17 10.93 8.24
C SER A 138 28.99 9.95 8.23
N LEU A 139 28.79 9.20 9.32
CA LEU A 139 27.64 8.30 9.47
C LEU A 139 26.31 9.08 9.50
N ASN A 140 26.25 10.17 10.23
CA ASN A 140 25.06 11.03 10.30
C ASN A 140 24.74 11.64 8.93
N GLU A 141 25.72 12.15 8.19
CA GLU A 141 25.53 12.68 6.84
C GLU A 141 25.06 11.62 5.84
N THR A 142 25.56 10.41 5.97
CA THR A 142 25.11 9.28 5.14
C THR A 142 23.67 8.89 5.47
N ALA A 143 23.33 8.82 6.76
CA ALA A 143 21.97 8.54 7.21
C ALA A 143 20.98 9.61 6.70
N LEU A 144 21.35 10.88 6.80
CA LEU A 144 20.52 11.99 6.31
C LEU A 144 20.27 11.90 4.80
N ARG A 145 21.32 11.60 4.01
CA ARG A 145 21.16 11.41 2.55
C ARG A 145 20.23 10.23 2.23
N ASN A 146 20.40 9.12 2.94
CA ASN A 146 19.55 7.95 2.75
C ASN A 146 18.09 8.25 3.05
N LYS A 147 17.79 8.95 4.15
CA LYS A 147 16.41 9.34 4.51
C LYS A 147 15.78 10.31 3.50
N LEU A 148 16.55 11.25 2.97
CA LEU A 148 16.08 12.14 1.89
C LEU A 148 15.83 11.35 0.59
N GLN A 149 16.64 10.37 0.27
CA GLN A 149 16.44 9.49 -0.87
C GLN A 149 15.19 8.61 -0.70
N GLU A 150 14.95 8.06 0.49
CA GLU A 150 13.72 7.31 0.80
C GLU A 150 12.49 8.19 0.63
N LEU A 151 12.53 9.43 1.13
CA LEU A 151 11.43 10.40 0.97
C LEU A 151 11.18 10.73 -0.50
N SER A 152 12.24 10.94 -1.29
CA SER A 152 12.14 11.13 -2.74
C SER A 152 11.52 9.92 -3.44
N THR A 153 11.89 8.70 -3.04
CA THR A 153 11.31 7.47 -3.60
C THR A 153 9.81 7.38 -3.33
N LEU A 154 9.35 7.76 -2.15
CA LEU A 154 7.91 7.84 -1.84
C LEU A 154 7.18 8.88 -2.71
N ASN A 155 7.87 9.93 -3.14
CA ASN A 155 7.34 10.96 -4.05
C ASN A 155 7.51 10.60 -5.53
N GLY A 156 7.62 9.32 -5.86
CA GLY A 156 7.75 8.86 -7.25
C GLY A 156 9.12 9.18 -7.87
N ASN A 157 10.18 9.18 -7.09
CA ASN A 157 11.55 9.57 -7.45
C ASN A 157 11.71 11.04 -7.86
N LEU A 158 10.74 11.88 -7.54
CA LEU A 158 10.89 13.32 -7.70
C LEU A 158 11.61 13.91 -6.48
N PRO A 159 12.56 14.82 -6.67
CA PRO A 159 13.29 15.42 -5.56
C PRO A 159 12.33 16.16 -4.62
N VAL A 160 12.50 15.93 -3.32
CA VAL A 160 11.72 16.61 -2.28
C VAL A 160 12.66 17.59 -1.58
N VAL A 161 12.27 18.88 -1.59
CA VAL A 161 12.92 19.89 -0.78
C VAL A 161 12.23 19.90 0.58
N PHE A 162 12.94 19.44 1.62
CA PHE A 162 12.44 19.42 2.98
C PHE A 162 13.52 20.09 3.85
N GLU A 163 13.25 21.29 4.33
CA GLU A 163 14.25 22.14 5.02
C GLU A 163 13.99 22.28 6.53
N GLU A 164 12.89 21.75 7.02
CA GLU A 164 12.52 21.83 8.43
C GLU A 164 13.57 21.18 9.33
N SER A 165 13.91 21.90 10.41
CA SER A 165 14.88 21.47 11.43
C SER A 165 14.29 21.40 12.84
N GLN A 166 13.02 21.79 13.00
CA GLN A 166 12.31 21.76 14.27
C GLN A 166 11.10 20.86 14.20
N TYR A 167 10.83 20.16 15.32
CA TYR A 167 9.62 19.34 15.41
C TYR A 167 8.37 20.23 15.45
N PRO A 168 7.30 19.83 14.75
CA PRO A 168 6.04 20.54 14.82
C PRO A 168 5.45 20.45 16.24
N ALA A 169 4.95 21.56 16.75
CA ALA A 169 4.19 21.55 17.99
C ALA A 169 2.82 20.93 17.76
N VAL A 170 2.61 19.73 18.27
CA VAL A 170 1.32 19.04 18.20
C VAL A 170 0.65 19.10 19.55
N PRO A 171 -0.57 19.68 19.66
CA PRO A 171 -1.32 19.66 20.90
C PRO A 171 -1.68 18.20 21.25
N PHE A 172 -1.32 17.78 22.46
CA PHE A 172 -1.68 16.44 22.92
C PHE A 172 -3.10 16.47 23.50
N PRO A 173 -4.03 15.62 23.04
CA PRO A 173 -5.38 15.58 23.58
C PRO A 173 -5.34 15.10 25.04
N THR A 174 -5.95 15.88 25.94
CA THR A 174 -5.95 15.61 27.37
C THR A 174 -7.00 14.58 27.79
N ASP A 175 -8.04 14.40 26.98
CA ASP A 175 -9.12 13.45 27.26
C ASP A 175 -8.98 12.18 26.39
N TYR A 176 -8.77 11.05 27.07
CA TYR A 176 -8.67 9.73 26.43
C TYR A 176 -9.94 9.34 25.64
N GLN A 177 -11.13 9.71 26.13
CA GLN A 177 -12.38 9.33 25.44
C GLN A 177 -12.55 10.09 24.13
N ILE A 178 -12.15 11.36 24.09
CA ILE A 178 -12.13 12.17 22.86
C ILE A 178 -11.14 11.55 21.87
N LEU A 179 -9.90 11.28 22.31
CA LEU A 179 -8.87 10.66 21.47
C LEU A 179 -9.35 9.30 20.93
N LYS A 180 -9.92 8.45 21.77
CA LYS A 180 -10.45 7.16 21.35
C LYS A 180 -11.53 7.29 20.29
N SER A 181 -12.48 8.22 20.46
CA SER A 181 -13.55 8.43 19.49
C SER A 181 -13.03 8.95 18.16
N GLU A 182 -12.06 9.86 18.18
CA GLU A 182 -11.41 10.38 16.98
C GLU A 182 -10.64 9.27 16.23
N VAL A 183 -9.85 8.47 16.95
CA VAL A 183 -9.11 7.34 16.34
C VAL A 183 -10.08 6.35 15.71
N LEU A 184 -11.12 5.92 16.44
CA LEU A 184 -12.09 4.95 15.92
C LEU A 184 -12.87 5.47 14.71
N SER A 185 -13.13 6.77 14.63
CA SER A 185 -13.83 7.38 13.50
C SER A 185 -12.93 7.65 12.30
N ALA A 186 -11.63 7.86 12.52
CA ALA A 186 -10.65 8.20 11.48
C ALA A 186 -9.87 6.99 10.96
N ASP A 187 -9.87 5.86 11.66
CA ASP A 187 -9.11 4.67 11.29
C ASP A 187 -9.65 4.01 10.03
N ARG A 188 -8.89 4.13 8.95
CA ARG A 188 -9.22 3.57 7.63
C ARG A 188 -9.20 2.05 7.61
N THR A 189 -8.41 1.42 8.48
CA THR A 189 -8.35 -0.04 8.61
C THR A 189 -9.66 -0.59 9.18
N LEU A 190 -10.18 0.04 10.23
CA LEU A 190 -11.49 -0.33 10.80
C LEU A 190 -12.64 -0.14 9.79
N MET A 191 -12.59 0.95 9.02
CA MET A 191 -13.57 1.18 7.95
C MET A 191 -13.47 0.12 6.84
N ALA A 192 -12.27 -0.26 6.42
CA ALA A 192 -12.04 -1.31 5.42
C ALA A 192 -12.57 -2.66 5.90
N LEU A 193 -12.27 -3.08 7.14
CA LEU A 193 -12.80 -4.30 7.75
C LEU A 193 -14.34 -4.30 7.83
N GLY A 194 -14.93 -3.15 8.14
CA GLY A 194 -16.39 -2.97 8.11
C GLY A 194 -16.97 -3.24 6.73
N ASN A 195 -16.37 -2.68 5.69
CA ASN A 195 -16.79 -2.88 4.30
C ASN A 195 -16.59 -4.32 3.83
N GLU A 196 -15.49 -4.98 4.20
CA GLU A 196 -15.25 -6.41 3.92
C GLU A 196 -16.32 -7.29 4.58
N SER A 197 -16.73 -6.98 5.82
CA SER A 197 -17.83 -7.68 6.49
C SER A 197 -19.15 -7.55 5.72
N LEU A 198 -19.44 -6.36 5.17
CA LEU A 198 -20.64 -6.14 4.34
C LEU A 198 -20.57 -6.94 3.03
N VAL A 199 -19.40 -7.00 2.39
CA VAL A 199 -19.15 -7.82 1.19
C VAL A 199 -19.39 -9.29 1.52
N ALA A 200 -18.81 -9.81 2.60
CA ALA A 200 -18.97 -11.20 3.01
C ALA A 200 -20.43 -11.59 3.28
N ARG A 201 -21.17 -10.74 4.00
CA ARG A 201 -22.62 -10.94 4.23
C ARG A 201 -23.40 -10.95 2.91
N LYS A 202 -23.06 -10.07 1.97
CA LYS A 202 -23.73 -10.03 0.67
C LYS A 202 -23.37 -11.20 -0.21
N GLN A 203 -22.15 -11.72 -0.12
CA GLN A 203 -21.73 -12.95 -0.80
C GLN A 203 -22.57 -14.16 -0.36
N ILE A 204 -22.87 -14.27 0.94
CA ILE A 204 -23.78 -15.33 1.45
C ILE A 204 -25.16 -15.20 0.80
N ALA A 205 -25.68 -13.96 0.64
CA ALA A 205 -26.97 -13.75 0.00
C ALA A 205 -26.95 -14.13 -1.50
N VAL A 206 -25.84 -13.85 -2.22
CA VAL A 206 -25.65 -14.30 -3.61
C VAL A 206 -25.65 -15.83 -3.67
N ASN A 207 -24.86 -16.49 -2.81
CA ASN A 207 -24.78 -17.96 -2.78
C ASN A 207 -26.16 -18.59 -2.51
N LYS A 208 -26.96 -18.03 -1.61
CA LYS A 208 -28.34 -18.47 -1.39
C LYS A 208 -29.21 -18.28 -2.63
N SER A 209 -29.04 -17.19 -3.37
CA SER A 209 -29.81 -16.92 -4.60
C SER A 209 -29.41 -17.83 -5.77
N GLN A 210 -28.24 -18.46 -5.74
CA GLN A 210 -27.81 -19.43 -6.76
C GLN A 210 -28.59 -20.75 -6.75
N TRP A 211 -29.34 -21.03 -5.68
CA TRP A 211 -30.22 -22.20 -5.59
C TRP A 211 -31.53 -22.02 -6.39
N LEU A 212 -31.79 -20.81 -6.89
CA LEU A 212 -32.95 -20.55 -7.73
C LEU A 212 -32.77 -21.22 -9.10
N PRO A 213 -33.89 -21.63 -9.76
CA PRO A 213 -33.83 -22.27 -11.06
C PRO A 213 -33.25 -21.37 -12.12
N LYS A 214 -32.47 -21.95 -13.04
CA LYS A 214 -32.01 -21.27 -14.25
C LYS A 214 -33.08 -21.37 -15.33
N LEU A 215 -33.21 -20.32 -16.12
CA LEU A 215 -34.07 -20.29 -17.27
C LEU A 215 -33.22 -20.46 -18.54
N GLU A 216 -33.65 -21.33 -19.44
CA GLU A 216 -33.03 -21.50 -20.74
C GLU A 216 -34.07 -21.29 -21.85
N LEU A 217 -33.75 -20.41 -22.78
CA LEU A 217 -34.54 -20.20 -24.00
C LEU A 217 -33.72 -20.72 -25.17
N GLY A 218 -34.29 -21.63 -25.91
CA GLY A 218 -33.65 -22.24 -27.06
C GLY A 218 -34.56 -22.31 -28.25
N TYR A 219 -33.97 -22.19 -29.45
CA TYR A 219 -34.61 -22.48 -30.74
C TYR A 219 -33.90 -23.66 -31.36
N ARG A 220 -34.72 -24.66 -31.76
CA ARG A 220 -34.26 -25.88 -32.42
C ARG A 220 -34.85 -25.95 -33.82
N ARG A 221 -34.05 -26.22 -34.83
CA ARG A 221 -34.46 -26.45 -36.19
C ARG A 221 -33.83 -27.76 -36.67
N ASN A 222 -34.69 -28.67 -37.15
CA ASN A 222 -34.27 -29.89 -37.81
C ASN A 222 -34.35 -29.64 -39.33
N THR A 223 -33.31 -30.06 -40.05
CA THR A 223 -33.21 -29.96 -41.54
C THR A 223 -32.90 -31.31 -42.13
#